data_61f2eb47f77d9fb1c6a6660564f54946
#
_entry.id   61f2eb47f77d9fb1c6a6660564f54946
#
_cell.length_a   1.000
_cell.length_b   1.000
_cell.length_c   1.000
_cell.angle_alpha   90.00
_cell.angle_beta   90.00
_cell.angle_gamma   90.00
#
_symmetry.space_group_name_H-M   'P 1'
#
loop_
_entity.id
_entity.type
_entity.pdbx_description
1 polymer ?
#
loop_
_entity_poly.entity_id
_entity_poly.type
_entity_poly.pdbx_seq_one_letter_code
_entity_poly.pdbx_strand_id
1 'polypeptide(L)'
;RSRGLGDVYERQIPYRAEDFSVTIPVADYIARFRDAERFEGCCRTCPNYGRSWGCPPFDFDVEEYLTRYSRALLIATKIVPEQGGLPIAEAKRLIHPERQRLERRLLEMERRYGGRSFAYVGSCLLAPDGTCTRPEGNPCRHPELVRPSLEACGFDIGRTTSELFGIELKWGADGKMPEYLTLVFFFFHYGYVLFC
;
A
#
# COMPACT_ATOMS: atom_id res chain seq x y z
N ARG A 1 -0.37 -45.90 19.63
CA ARG A 1 -1.35 -44.80 19.52
C ARG A 1 -0.64 -43.62 18.87
N SER A 2 -0.76 -43.51 17.55
CA SER A 2 -0.29 -42.36 16.81
C SER A 2 -1.23 -41.17 17.13
N ARG A 3 -0.68 -40.14 17.74
CA ARG A 3 -1.34 -38.83 17.81
C ARG A 3 -1.27 -38.24 16.41
N GLY A 4 -2.41 -38.12 15.74
CA GLY A 4 -2.54 -37.45 14.48
C GLY A 4 -2.05 -35.99 14.64
N LEU A 5 -1.12 -35.62 13.79
CA LEU A 5 -0.86 -34.20 13.47
C LEU A 5 -2.15 -33.72 12.79
N GLY A 6 -3.02 -33.10 13.58
CA GLY A 6 -4.17 -32.41 13.05
C GLY A 6 -3.65 -31.28 12.18
N ASP A 7 -3.92 -31.36 10.89
CA ASP A 7 -3.76 -30.28 9.95
C ASP A 7 -4.45 -29.04 10.51
N VAL A 8 -3.65 -28.09 11.01
CA VAL A 8 -4.08 -26.72 11.20
C VAL A 8 -4.13 -26.11 9.79
N TYR A 9 -5.13 -26.49 9.01
CA TYR A 9 -5.59 -25.69 7.91
C TYR A 9 -6.06 -24.39 8.56
N GLU A 10 -5.22 -23.35 8.50
CA GLU A 10 -5.65 -22.00 8.81
C GLU A 10 -6.87 -21.71 7.93
N ARG A 11 -8.06 -21.79 8.53
CA ARG A 11 -9.31 -21.50 7.82
C ARG A 11 -9.16 -20.13 7.19
N GLN A 12 -9.13 -20.10 5.86
CA GLN A 12 -9.17 -18.84 5.13
C GLN A 12 -10.45 -18.12 5.55
N ILE A 13 -10.31 -16.87 5.94
CA ILE A 13 -11.46 -16.02 6.23
C ILE A 13 -12.10 -15.67 4.88
N PRO A 14 -13.34 -16.06 4.60
CA PRO A 14 -14.01 -15.71 3.35
C PRO A 14 -14.20 -14.19 3.27
N TYR A 15 -13.87 -13.61 2.11
CA TYR A 15 -14.07 -12.19 1.84
C TYR A 15 -14.30 -11.94 0.36
N ARG A 16 -14.81 -10.77 0.03
CA ARG A 16 -14.88 -10.23 -1.33
C ARG A 16 -13.92 -9.07 -1.45
N ALA A 17 -13.17 -9.01 -2.55
CA ALA A 17 -12.33 -7.89 -2.90
C ALA A 17 -12.81 -7.27 -4.21
N GLU A 18 -12.93 -5.95 -4.24
CA GLU A 18 -13.35 -5.19 -5.41
C GLU A 18 -12.35 -4.07 -5.68
N ASP A 19 -11.87 -4.02 -6.94
CA ASP A 19 -10.92 -3.00 -7.40
C ASP A 19 -11.66 -1.86 -8.09
N PHE A 20 -11.39 -0.64 -7.66
CA PHE A 20 -11.80 0.61 -8.31
C PHE A 20 -10.56 1.28 -8.87
N SER A 21 -10.65 1.89 -10.06
CA SER A 21 -9.49 2.57 -10.64
C SER A 21 -9.86 3.89 -11.28
N VAL A 22 -8.93 4.85 -11.21
CA VAL A 22 -9.04 6.14 -11.86
C VAL A 22 -7.66 6.58 -12.35
N THR A 23 -7.61 7.30 -13.47
CA THR A 23 -6.37 7.90 -13.97
C THR A 23 -6.50 9.42 -13.95
N ILE A 24 -5.52 10.10 -13.36
CA ILE A 24 -5.48 11.55 -13.20
C ILE A 24 -4.11 12.08 -13.65
N PRO A 25 -4.00 13.33 -14.15
CA PRO A 25 -2.69 13.97 -14.33
C PRO A 25 -1.92 14.05 -13.00
N VAL A 26 -0.61 13.77 -13.02
CA VAL A 26 0.21 13.80 -11.78
C VAL A 26 0.21 15.20 -11.17
N ALA A 27 0.30 16.25 -12.00
CA ALA A 27 0.26 17.64 -11.52
C ALA A 27 -1.04 17.94 -10.75
N ASP A 28 -2.20 17.50 -11.26
CA ASP A 28 -3.49 17.69 -10.61
C ASP A 28 -3.58 16.88 -9.31
N TYR A 29 -3.01 15.66 -9.32
CA TYR A 29 -2.98 14.82 -8.13
C TYR A 29 -2.13 15.43 -7.02
N ILE A 30 -0.93 15.93 -7.36
CA ILE A 30 -0.07 16.65 -6.42
C ILE A 30 -0.80 17.89 -5.87
N ALA A 31 -1.33 18.75 -6.73
CA ALA A 31 -1.97 19.98 -6.32
C ALA A 31 -3.19 19.77 -5.39
N ARG A 32 -3.93 18.68 -5.58
CA ARG A 32 -5.16 18.44 -4.84
C ARG A 32 -4.97 17.61 -3.58
N PHE A 33 -4.05 16.66 -3.58
CA PHE A 33 -4.01 15.61 -2.56
C PHE A 33 -2.68 15.53 -1.80
N ARG A 34 -1.66 16.34 -2.15
CA ARG A 34 -0.40 16.34 -1.44
C ARG A 34 -0.31 17.51 -0.46
N ASP A 35 0.06 17.18 0.78
CA ASP A 35 0.42 18.10 1.85
C ASP A 35 1.65 17.51 2.56
N ALA A 36 2.83 17.84 1.98
CA ALA A 36 4.09 17.24 2.39
C ALA A 36 4.43 17.53 3.86
N GLU A 37 4.21 18.77 4.32
CA GLU A 37 4.52 19.19 5.69
C GLU A 37 3.67 18.42 6.72
N ARG A 38 2.37 18.37 6.50
CA ARG A 38 1.42 17.67 7.38
C ARG A 38 1.76 16.18 7.48
N PHE A 39 1.96 15.50 6.34
CA PHE A 39 2.15 14.05 6.32
C PHE A 39 3.56 13.64 6.74
N GLU A 40 4.59 14.49 6.52
CA GLU A 40 5.89 14.27 7.12
C GLU A 40 5.81 14.34 8.65
N GLY A 41 5.04 15.27 9.21
CA GLY A 41 4.75 15.33 10.65
C GLY A 41 4.14 14.04 11.17
N CYS A 42 3.15 13.46 10.46
CA CYS A 42 2.58 12.17 10.79
C CYS A 42 3.60 11.02 10.69
N CYS A 43 4.42 11.03 9.63
CA CYS A 43 5.45 10.01 9.45
C CYS A 43 6.49 10.02 10.57
N ARG A 44 6.92 11.19 11.05
CA ARG A 44 7.90 11.33 12.14
C ARG A 44 7.44 10.68 13.46
N THR A 45 6.13 10.60 13.68
CA THR A 45 5.56 9.92 14.86
C THR A 45 5.26 8.44 14.63
N CYS A 46 5.41 7.95 13.40
CA CYS A 46 5.13 6.57 13.02
C CYS A 46 6.27 5.63 13.47
N PRO A 47 5.95 4.42 14.00
CA PRO A 47 6.96 3.43 14.37
C PRO A 47 7.88 2.99 13.22
N ASN A 48 7.46 3.16 11.97
CA ASN A 48 8.23 2.79 10.78
C ASN A 48 9.17 3.88 10.26
N TYR A 49 9.12 5.09 10.82
CA TYR A 49 9.99 6.19 10.40
C TYR A 49 11.48 5.85 10.62
N GLY A 50 12.28 5.96 9.56
CA GLY A 50 13.70 5.56 9.58
C GLY A 50 13.95 4.06 9.77
N ARG A 51 12.91 3.22 9.82
CA ARG A 51 13.00 1.79 10.09
C ARG A 51 12.60 0.90 8.93
N SER A 52 12.05 1.46 7.85
CA SER A 52 11.70 0.76 6.63
C SER A 52 12.23 1.51 5.42
N TRP A 53 12.78 0.81 4.42
CA TRP A 53 13.27 1.41 3.18
C TRP A 53 12.15 2.00 2.31
N GLY A 54 10.91 1.60 2.52
CA GLY A 54 9.73 2.22 1.87
C GLY A 54 9.17 3.45 2.61
N CYS A 55 9.76 3.83 3.76
CA CYS A 55 9.34 4.95 4.61
C CYS A 55 10.40 6.05 4.65
N PRO A 56 10.05 7.30 5.01
CA PRO A 56 11.02 8.38 5.13
C PRO A 56 11.97 8.19 6.35
N PRO A 57 13.07 8.96 6.46
CA PRO A 57 13.52 9.95 5.47
C PRO A 57 14.07 9.27 4.21
N PHE A 58 13.78 9.88 3.05
CA PHE A 58 14.32 9.42 1.78
C PHE A 58 15.65 10.13 1.48
N ASP A 59 16.50 9.50 0.66
CA ASP A 59 17.76 10.01 0.15
C ASP A 59 17.62 10.69 -1.23
N PHE A 60 16.37 10.89 -1.68
CA PHE A 60 16.01 11.53 -2.93
C PHE A 60 14.98 12.64 -2.69
N ASP A 61 14.93 13.61 -3.61
CA ASP A 61 13.90 14.65 -3.63
C ASP A 61 12.58 14.06 -4.11
N VAL A 62 11.57 14.10 -3.23
CA VAL A 62 10.24 13.50 -3.50
C VAL A 62 9.51 14.29 -4.59
N GLU A 63 9.63 15.61 -4.64
CA GLU A 63 9.00 16.45 -5.65
C GLU A 63 9.57 16.13 -7.04
N GLU A 64 10.90 16.14 -7.16
CA GLU A 64 11.58 15.78 -8.41
C GLU A 64 11.21 14.34 -8.84
N TYR A 65 11.13 13.41 -7.88
CA TYR A 65 10.78 12.03 -8.15
C TYR A 65 9.37 11.88 -8.72
N LEU A 66 8.39 12.60 -8.17
CA LEU A 66 6.99 12.54 -8.60
C LEU A 66 6.74 13.23 -9.95
N THR A 67 7.36 14.42 -10.16
CA THR A 67 7.13 15.26 -11.35
C THR A 67 7.74 14.72 -12.64
N ARG A 68 8.53 13.65 -12.56
CA ARG A 68 9.02 12.92 -13.75
C ARG A 68 7.91 12.27 -14.56
N TYR A 69 6.74 12.06 -13.97
CA TYR A 69 5.62 11.34 -14.59
C TYR A 69 4.49 12.30 -14.93
N SER A 70 3.71 11.96 -15.96
CA SER A 70 2.59 12.80 -16.39
C SER A 70 1.22 12.29 -15.93
N ARG A 71 1.08 10.99 -15.72
CA ARG A 71 -0.19 10.35 -15.35
C ARG A 71 -0.02 9.44 -14.15
N ALA A 72 -1.05 9.40 -13.31
CA ALA A 72 -1.17 8.48 -12.19
C ALA A 72 -2.41 7.60 -12.37
N LEU A 73 -2.23 6.29 -12.46
CA LEU A 73 -3.29 5.31 -12.28
C LEU A 73 -3.37 5.00 -10.80
N LEU A 74 -4.53 5.24 -10.21
CA LEU A 74 -4.86 4.92 -8.82
C LEU A 74 -5.75 3.68 -8.79
N ILE A 75 -5.49 2.76 -7.87
CA ILE A 75 -6.29 1.56 -7.65
C ILE A 75 -6.64 1.48 -6.18
N ALA A 76 -7.93 1.55 -5.85
CA ALA A 76 -8.43 1.29 -4.52
C ALA A 76 -9.09 -0.09 -4.49
N THR A 77 -8.65 -0.95 -3.57
CA THR A 77 -9.24 -2.28 -3.36
C THR A 77 -10.01 -2.27 -2.04
N LYS A 78 -11.32 -2.48 -2.13
CA LYS A 78 -12.20 -2.63 -0.98
C LYS A 78 -12.34 -4.12 -0.64
N ILE A 79 -11.95 -4.51 0.57
CA ILE A 79 -11.95 -5.89 1.07
C ILE A 79 -13.05 -6.00 2.12
N VAL A 80 -14.08 -6.77 1.84
CA VAL A 80 -15.24 -6.96 2.70
C VAL A 80 -15.26 -8.40 3.23
N PRO A 81 -14.97 -8.64 4.52
CA PRO A 81 -15.12 -9.98 5.08
C PRO A 81 -16.59 -10.41 5.06
N GLU A 82 -16.85 -11.69 4.79
CA GLU A 82 -18.23 -12.22 4.80
C GLU A 82 -18.81 -12.26 6.21
N GLN A 83 -17.97 -12.32 7.22
CA GLN A 83 -18.34 -12.28 8.63
C GLN A 83 -17.92 -10.98 9.27
N GLY A 84 -18.84 -10.23 9.85
CA GLY A 84 -18.55 -9.02 10.61
C GLY A 84 -17.99 -9.27 12.01
N GLY A 85 -17.40 -8.23 12.60
CA GLY A 85 -16.96 -8.26 14.00
C GLY A 85 -15.70 -9.08 14.28
N LEU A 86 -14.93 -9.43 13.25
CA LEU A 86 -13.67 -10.14 13.38
C LEU A 86 -12.64 -9.35 14.20
N PRO A 87 -11.75 -10.03 14.95
CA PRO A 87 -10.66 -9.35 15.65
C PRO A 87 -9.75 -8.59 14.69
N ILE A 88 -9.27 -7.41 15.09
CA ILE A 88 -8.33 -6.60 14.27
C ILE A 88 -7.03 -7.36 13.93
N ALA A 89 -6.61 -8.30 14.77
CA ALA A 89 -5.45 -9.14 14.53
C ALA A 89 -5.57 -9.98 13.25
N GLU A 90 -6.80 -10.32 12.83
CA GLU A 90 -7.08 -11.08 11.61
C GLU A 90 -6.97 -10.23 10.32
N ALA A 91 -6.90 -8.90 10.43
CA ALA A 91 -6.85 -8.00 9.26
C ALA A 91 -5.71 -8.35 8.30
N LYS A 92 -4.55 -8.75 8.83
CA LYS A 92 -3.40 -9.15 8.01
C LYS A 92 -3.71 -10.33 7.08
N ARG A 93 -4.56 -11.26 7.49
CA ARG A 93 -4.94 -12.46 6.71
C ARG A 93 -5.77 -12.09 5.47
N LEU A 94 -6.50 -10.96 5.53
CA LEU A 94 -7.25 -10.43 4.39
C LEU A 94 -6.39 -9.48 3.53
N ILE A 95 -5.57 -8.66 4.18
CA ILE A 95 -4.74 -7.65 3.51
C ILE A 95 -3.60 -8.28 2.71
N HIS A 96 -2.89 -9.27 3.25
CA HIS A 96 -1.68 -9.80 2.63
C HIS A 96 -1.89 -10.42 1.25
N PRO A 97 -2.91 -11.26 1.00
CA PRO A 97 -3.16 -11.82 -0.34
C PRO A 97 -3.40 -10.73 -1.39
N GLU A 98 -4.23 -9.74 -1.05
CA GLU A 98 -4.58 -8.64 -1.95
C GLU A 98 -3.40 -7.71 -2.19
N ARG A 99 -2.61 -7.43 -1.16
CA ARG A 99 -1.38 -6.69 -1.27
C ARG A 99 -0.39 -7.39 -2.22
N GLN A 100 -0.16 -8.69 -2.05
CA GLN A 100 0.73 -9.46 -2.92
C GLN A 100 0.22 -9.50 -4.37
N ARG A 101 -1.09 -9.62 -4.58
CA ARG A 101 -1.71 -9.58 -5.90
C ARG A 101 -1.44 -8.27 -6.61
N LEU A 102 -1.70 -7.15 -5.93
CA LEU A 102 -1.54 -5.81 -6.49
C LEU A 102 -0.08 -5.42 -6.70
N GLU A 103 0.80 -5.69 -5.72
CA GLU A 103 2.23 -5.42 -5.86
C GLU A 103 2.82 -6.16 -7.08
N ARG A 104 2.46 -7.42 -7.28
CA ARG A 104 2.91 -8.21 -8.43
C ARG A 104 2.42 -7.59 -9.74
N ARG A 105 1.14 -7.25 -9.84
CA ARG A 105 0.54 -6.60 -11.01
C ARG A 105 1.25 -5.28 -11.34
N LEU A 106 1.49 -4.45 -10.33
CA LEU A 106 2.13 -3.15 -10.53
C LEU A 106 3.60 -3.28 -10.95
N LEU A 107 4.37 -4.22 -10.41
CA LEU A 107 5.73 -4.50 -10.85
C LEU A 107 5.78 -5.04 -12.28
N GLU A 108 4.78 -5.81 -12.70
CA GLU A 108 4.63 -6.21 -14.12
C GLU A 108 4.35 -5.01 -15.01
N MET A 109 3.51 -4.07 -14.56
CA MET A 109 3.25 -2.83 -15.29
C MET A 109 4.50 -1.95 -15.42
N GLU A 110 5.32 -1.84 -14.38
CA GLU A 110 6.61 -1.15 -14.46
C GLU A 110 7.51 -1.74 -15.54
N ARG A 111 7.63 -3.08 -15.58
CA ARG A 111 8.46 -3.78 -16.58
C ARG A 111 7.94 -3.60 -18.00
N ARG A 112 6.60 -3.59 -18.17
CA ARG A 112 5.98 -3.53 -19.50
C ARG A 112 5.88 -2.12 -20.05
N TYR A 113 5.60 -1.12 -19.20
CA TYR A 113 5.23 0.22 -19.65
C TYR A 113 6.21 1.29 -19.20
N GLY A 114 7.21 0.96 -18.43
CA GLY A 114 7.99 1.95 -17.69
C GLY A 114 7.16 2.58 -16.56
N GLY A 115 7.65 3.64 -15.96
CA GLY A 115 6.96 4.28 -14.85
C GLY A 115 7.36 3.72 -13.49
N ARG A 116 6.57 4.02 -12.46
CA ARG A 116 6.85 3.64 -11.08
C ARG A 116 5.58 3.36 -10.29
N SER A 117 5.57 2.28 -9.56
CA SER A 117 4.49 1.97 -8.62
C SER A 117 4.78 2.51 -7.22
N PHE A 118 3.71 2.72 -6.47
CA PHE A 118 3.74 3.07 -5.05
C PHE A 118 2.83 2.09 -4.33
N ALA A 119 3.32 1.50 -3.27
CA ALA A 119 2.64 0.42 -2.58
C ALA A 119 2.26 0.82 -1.16
N TYR A 120 1.28 0.13 -0.60
CA TYR A 120 1.03 0.17 0.82
C TYR A 120 2.25 -0.35 1.58
N VAL A 121 2.79 0.49 2.46
CA VAL A 121 3.92 0.11 3.29
C VAL A 121 3.43 -0.19 4.71
N GLY A 122 3.62 -1.39 5.12
CA GLY A 122 3.44 -1.84 6.50
C GLY A 122 4.69 -2.63 6.89
N SER A 123 4.51 -3.83 7.43
CA SER A 123 5.63 -4.77 7.60
C SER A 123 6.18 -5.20 6.25
N CYS A 124 7.48 -5.42 6.16
CA CYS A 124 8.12 -5.92 4.95
C CYS A 124 7.61 -7.34 4.64
N LEU A 125 6.98 -7.54 3.48
CA LEU A 125 6.55 -8.87 3.02
C LEU A 125 7.65 -9.62 2.27
N LEU A 126 8.77 -8.96 1.97
CA LEU A 126 9.90 -9.53 1.23
C LEU A 126 10.92 -10.21 2.14
N ALA A 127 10.90 -9.92 3.44
CA ALA A 127 11.77 -10.54 4.42
C ALA A 127 11.06 -11.71 5.11
N PRO A 128 11.68 -12.89 5.25
CA PRO A 128 11.05 -14.06 5.87
C PRO A 128 10.58 -13.82 7.31
N ASP A 129 11.30 -12.97 8.03
CA ASP A 129 11.06 -12.58 9.43
C ASP A 129 10.26 -11.27 9.55
N GLY A 130 9.89 -10.65 8.42
CA GLY A 130 9.22 -9.35 8.38
C GLY A 130 10.09 -8.17 8.81
N THR A 131 11.40 -8.38 9.04
CA THR A 131 12.33 -7.33 9.50
C THR A 131 12.98 -6.60 8.34
N CYS A 132 13.16 -5.29 8.49
CA CYS A 132 13.87 -4.46 7.52
C CYS A 132 15.33 -4.27 7.97
N THR A 133 16.27 -4.24 7.03
CA THR A 133 17.68 -4.01 7.28
C THR A 133 18.03 -2.56 7.63
N ARG A 134 17.11 -1.63 7.40
CA ARG A 134 17.36 -0.19 7.58
C ARG A 134 17.75 0.21 9.01
N PRO A 135 17.12 -0.33 10.10
CA PRO A 135 17.53 0.01 11.47
C PRO A 135 19.00 -0.30 11.79
N GLU A 136 19.59 -1.25 11.07
CA GLU A 136 20.98 -1.66 11.22
C GLU A 136 21.93 -0.89 10.28
N GLY A 137 21.39 0.04 9.46
CA GLY A 137 22.15 0.78 8.47
C GLY A 137 22.57 -0.05 7.24
N ASN A 138 22.04 -1.26 7.09
CA ASN A 138 22.34 -2.13 5.96
C ASN A 138 21.44 -1.84 4.75
N PRO A 139 21.92 -2.00 3.50
CA PRO A 139 21.12 -1.85 2.29
C PRO A 139 19.89 -2.75 2.28
N CYS A 140 18.84 -2.32 1.54
CA CYS A 140 17.66 -3.16 1.33
C CYS A 140 18.06 -4.49 0.67
N ARG A 141 17.53 -5.62 1.16
CA ARG A 141 17.74 -6.95 0.56
C ARG A 141 17.08 -7.09 -0.81
N HIS A 142 16.07 -6.25 -1.10
CA HIS A 142 15.27 -6.30 -2.33
C HIS A 142 15.06 -4.88 -2.90
N PRO A 143 16.13 -4.16 -3.26
CA PRO A 143 16.04 -2.77 -3.70
C PRO A 143 15.22 -2.64 -5.00
N GLU A 144 15.20 -3.67 -5.82
CA GLU A 144 14.43 -3.73 -7.06
C GLU A 144 12.92 -3.87 -6.84
N LEU A 145 12.49 -4.34 -5.65
CA LEU A 145 11.09 -4.61 -5.32
C LEU A 145 10.49 -3.58 -4.35
N VAL A 146 11.31 -2.95 -3.51
CA VAL A 146 10.82 -1.98 -2.53
C VAL A 146 10.28 -0.73 -3.22
N ARG A 147 9.11 -0.27 -2.78
CA ARG A 147 8.48 0.96 -3.28
C ARG A 147 8.02 1.81 -2.10
N PRO A 148 8.17 3.14 -2.18
CA PRO A 148 7.60 4.03 -1.17
C PRO A 148 6.08 3.98 -1.20
N SER A 149 5.44 4.27 -0.07
CA SER A 149 4.01 4.57 -0.06
C SER A 149 3.77 6.02 -0.42
N LEU A 150 2.58 6.33 -0.91
CA LEU A 150 2.24 7.73 -1.20
C LEU A 150 2.04 8.56 0.06
N GLU A 151 1.58 8.00 1.16
CA GLU A 151 1.54 8.70 2.45
C GLU A 151 2.95 9.16 2.85
N ALA A 152 3.96 8.30 2.62
CA ALA A 152 5.35 8.62 2.86
C ALA A 152 5.90 9.72 1.92
N CYS A 153 5.24 9.93 0.78
CA CYS A 153 5.51 11.02 -0.16
C CYS A 153 4.63 12.25 0.08
N GLY A 154 3.83 12.28 1.14
CA GLY A 154 3.05 13.43 1.57
C GLY A 154 1.61 13.47 1.04
N PHE A 155 1.04 12.37 0.55
CA PHE A 155 -0.33 12.35 0.03
C PHE A 155 -1.38 11.96 1.07
N ASP A 156 -2.52 12.66 1.03
CA ASP A 156 -3.72 12.33 1.82
C ASP A 156 -4.49 11.20 1.15
N ILE A 157 -4.28 9.98 1.63
CA ILE A 157 -4.95 8.79 1.10
C ILE A 157 -6.43 8.76 1.51
N GLY A 158 -6.76 9.26 2.69
CA GLY A 158 -8.16 9.37 3.11
C GLY A 158 -8.96 10.26 2.18
N ARG A 159 -8.45 11.44 1.89
CA ARG A 159 -9.06 12.37 0.93
C ARG A 159 -9.06 11.80 -0.50
N THR A 160 -7.98 11.12 -0.89
CA THR A 160 -7.89 10.45 -2.19
C THR A 160 -9.00 9.42 -2.37
N THR A 161 -9.22 8.54 -1.37
CA THR A 161 -10.23 7.49 -1.47
C THR A 161 -11.65 8.04 -1.44
N SER A 162 -11.92 9.03 -0.59
CA SER A 162 -13.27 9.62 -0.50
C SER A 162 -13.63 10.41 -1.76
N GLU A 163 -12.73 11.28 -2.26
CA GLU A 163 -13.04 12.14 -3.42
C GLU A 163 -13.01 11.41 -4.77
N LEU A 164 -12.08 10.44 -4.96
CA LEU A 164 -11.91 9.79 -6.26
C LEU A 164 -12.68 8.49 -6.42
N PHE A 165 -13.01 7.81 -5.31
CA PHE A 165 -13.65 6.50 -5.34
C PHE A 165 -14.96 6.44 -4.53
N GLY A 166 -15.29 7.49 -3.76
CA GLY A 166 -16.44 7.44 -2.84
C GLY A 166 -16.26 6.43 -1.71
N ILE A 167 -15.01 6.08 -1.36
CA ILE A 167 -14.69 5.11 -0.32
C ILE A 167 -14.11 5.85 0.89
N GLU A 168 -14.85 5.86 2.00
CA GLU A 168 -14.34 6.36 3.27
C GLU A 168 -13.39 5.33 3.90
N LEU A 169 -12.22 5.77 4.38
CA LEU A 169 -11.34 4.88 5.14
C LEU A 169 -11.99 4.54 6.48
N LYS A 170 -12.09 3.26 6.78
CA LYS A 170 -12.61 2.74 8.04
C LYS A 170 -11.49 2.22 8.91
N TRP A 171 -11.58 2.49 10.19
CA TRP A 171 -10.61 2.08 11.19
C TRP A 171 -11.22 1.10 12.19
N GLY A 172 -10.41 0.19 12.70
CA GLY A 172 -10.85 -0.73 13.75
C GLY A 172 -11.16 0.01 15.06
N ALA A 173 -12.16 -0.47 15.78
CA ALA A 173 -12.54 0.02 17.10
C ALA A 173 -12.77 -1.16 18.04
N ASP A 174 -12.48 -0.97 19.34
CA ASP A 174 -12.69 -1.98 20.39
C ASP A 174 -12.07 -3.36 20.05
N GLY A 175 -10.88 -3.35 19.44
CA GLY A 175 -10.18 -4.58 19.04
C GLY A 175 -10.80 -5.34 17.85
N LYS A 176 -11.82 -4.76 17.20
CA LYS A 176 -12.51 -5.35 16.03
C LYS A 176 -12.11 -4.66 14.74
N MET A 177 -12.13 -5.43 13.66
CA MET A 177 -12.00 -4.88 12.30
C MET A 177 -13.21 -4.01 11.95
N PRO A 178 -13.01 -2.99 11.10
CA PRO A 178 -14.12 -2.27 10.50
C PRO A 178 -14.91 -3.19 9.54
N GLU A 179 -16.05 -2.71 9.05
CA GLU A 179 -16.90 -3.45 8.10
C GLU A 179 -16.21 -3.81 6.78
N TYR A 180 -15.19 -3.03 6.39
CA TYR A 180 -14.31 -3.31 5.26
C TYR A 180 -12.92 -2.71 5.50
N LEU A 181 -11.93 -3.27 4.80
CA LEU A 181 -10.56 -2.75 4.73
C LEU A 181 -10.33 -2.14 3.35
N THR A 182 -9.45 -1.15 3.25
CA THR A 182 -9.11 -0.50 2.00
C THR A 182 -7.61 -0.52 1.78
N LEU A 183 -7.17 -0.99 0.61
CA LEU A 183 -5.81 -0.85 0.13
C LEU A 183 -5.80 0.16 -1.01
N VAL A 184 -4.77 0.98 -1.10
CA VAL A 184 -4.62 1.94 -2.19
C VAL A 184 -3.23 1.79 -2.77
N PHE A 185 -3.19 1.63 -4.10
CA PHE A 185 -1.99 1.44 -4.87
C PHE A 185 -1.94 2.40 -6.04
N PHE A 186 -0.74 2.69 -6.53
CA PHE A 186 -0.54 3.71 -7.54
C PHE A 186 0.50 3.27 -8.55
N PHE A 187 0.28 3.70 -9.78
CA PHE A 187 1.24 3.54 -10.87
C PHE A 187 1.38 4.85 -11.62
N PHE A 188 2.54 5.48 -11.51
CA PHE A 188 2.87 6.71 -12.22
C PHE A 188 3.58 6.37 -13.52
N HIS A 189 3.15 7.00 -14.62
CA HIS A 189 3.68 6.72 -15.95
C HIS A 189 3.73 7.96 -16.87
N TYR A 190 4.36 7.81 -18.02
CA TYR A 190 4.61 8.91 -18.95
C TYR A 190 3.46 9.22 -19.92
N GLY A 191 2.29 8.63 -19.77
CA GLY A 191 1.09 8.99 -20.52
C GLY A 191 0.83 8.18 -21.81
N TYR A 192 1.72 7.29 -22.21
CA TYR A 192 1.59 6.51 -23.45
C TYR A 192 0.94 5.12 -23.25
N VAL A 193 0.29 4.92 -22.14
CA VAL A 193 -0.28 3.60 -21.76
C VAL A 193 -1.79 3.62 -21.99
N LEU A 194 -2.27 2.88 -22.97
CA LEU A 194 -3.68 2.52 -23.10
C LEU A 194 -3.90 1.25 -22.26
N PHE A 195 -4.60 1.37 -21.17
CA PHE A 195 -5.06 0.22 -20.40
C PHE A 195 -6.31 -0.33 -21.09
N CYS A 196 -6.15 -1.41 -21.89
CA CYS A 196 -7.26 -2.20 -22.41
C CYS A 196 -7.74 -3.18 -21.36
#